data_cb179b50edfe9d2ed14c3b776c418bf3
#
_entry.id   cb179b50edfe9d2ed14c3b776c418bf3
#
_cell.length_a   1.000
_cell.length_b   1.000
_cell.length_c   1.000
_cell.angle_alpha   90.00
_cell.angle_beta   90.00
_cell.angle_gamma   90.00
#
_symmetry.space_group_name_H-M   'P 1'
#
loop_
_entity.id
_entity.type
_entity.pdbx_description
1 polymer ?
#
loop_
_entity_poly.entity_id
_entity_poly.type
_entity_poly.pdbx_seq_one_letter_code
_entity_poly.pdbx_strand_id
1 'polypeptide(L)'
;EIQGVKVDNKFLSILSKKFEKKISLIEDKIYKISKKKFNIASTKQLGEIMYEDLKIASLKKTKKGSFATSASVLEDLAFKGNQFPKLVLEWRQISKLKNTYSDSLQEHINPKTKRVHTSFLLAATTTGRLASSDPNLQNIPIKTEDGKDIRKSFVSEKGNILISADYNQIEMRILADLADVKELKKAFNDQQDIHSL
;
A
#
# COMPACT_ATOMS: atom_id res chain seq x y z
N GLU A 1 -7.34 3.84 -20.73
CA GLU A 1 -6.14 3.17 -21.24
C GLU A 1 -5.46 4.02 -22.34
N ILE A 2 -6.13 4.32 -23.45
CA ILE A 2 -5.56 5.04 -24.61
C ILE A 2 -5.00 6.41 -24.23
N GLN A 3 -5.72 7.19 -23.44
CA GLN A 3 -5.27 8.52 -22.98
C GLN A 3 -4.08 8.43 -22.01
N GLY A 4 -4.03 7.40 -21.17
CA GLY A 4 -3.07 7.32 -20.08
C GLY A 4 -3.17 8.48 -19.09
N VAL A 5 -2.31 8.47 -18.10
CA VAL A 5 -2.21 9.54 -17.07
C VAL A 5 -0.80 10.10 -17.04
N LYS A 6 -0.68 11.43 -16.93
CA LYS A 6 0.62 12.09 -16.83
C LYS A 6 1.16 11.98 -15.41
N VAL A 7 2.44 11.63 -15.30
CA VAL A 7 3.18 11.62 -14.04
C VAL A 7 4.41 12.51 -14.13
N ASP A 8 4.74 13.16 -13.02
CA ASP A 8 5.96 13.97 -12.90
C ASP A 8 7.14 13.05 -12.56
N ASN A 9 7.92 12.69 -13.61
CA ASN A 9 9.07 11.82 -13.46
C ASN A 9 10.16 12.41 -12.55
N LYS A 10 10.35 13.74 -12.58
CA LYS A 10 11.34 14.40 -11.72
C LYS A 10 10.94 14.29 -10.26
N PHE A 11 9.66 14.50 -9.96
CA PHE A 11 9.12 14.35 -8.63
C PHE A 11 9.20 12.90 -8.13
N LEU A 12 8.89 11.91 -8.97
CA LEU A 12 9.06 10.48 -8.63
C LEU A 12 10.51 10.14 -8.31
N SER A 13 11.49 10.67 -9.07
CA SER A 13 12.91 10.45 -8.79
C SER A 13 13.35 11.06 -7.45
N ILE A 14 12.79 12.23 -7.08
CA ILE A 14 13.03 12.84 -5.76
C ILE A 14 12.44 11.98 -4.65
N LEU A 15 11.22 11.47 -4.84
CA LEU A 15 10.57 10.58 -3.88
C LEU A 15 11.33 9.27 -3.71
N SER A 16 11.80 8.66 -4.80
CA SER A 16 12.62 7.44 -4.75
C SER A 16 13.86 7.64 -3.87
N LYS A 17 14.61 8.73 -4.07
CA LYS A 17 15.76 9.07 -3.23
C LYS A 17 15.38 9.35 -1.77
N LYS A 18 14.23 9.99 -1.53
CA LYS A 18 13.70 10.22 -0.17
C LYS A 18 13.41 8.89 0.53
N PHE A 19 12.75 7.96 -0.17
CA PHE A 19 12.43 6.64 0.39
C PHE A 19 13.68 5.79 0.61
N GLU A 20 14.65 5.83 -0.29
CA GLU A 20 15.93 5.14 -0.13
C GLU A 20 16.66 5.58 1.16
N LYS A 21 16.73 6.89 1.40
CA LYS A 21 17.30 7.41 2.65
C LYS A 21 16.53 6.94 3.89
N LYS A 22 15.18 6.94 3.84
CA LYS A 22 14.36 6.43 4.95
C LYS A 22 14.62 4.94 5.19
N ILE A 23 14.66 4.13 4.13
CA ILE A 23 14.96 2.69 4.18
C ILE A 23 16.30 2.46 4.87
N SER A 24 17.37 3.14 4.42
CA SER A 24 18.71 3.01 5.02
C SER A 24 18.72 3.34 6.52
N LEU A 25 18.04 4.41 6.92
CA LEU A 25 17.93 4.78 8.35
C LEU A 25 17.18 3.72 9.19
N ILE A 26 16.15 3.08 8.61
CA ILE A 26 15.41 2.02 9.30
C ILE A 26 16.27 0.75 9.36
N GLU A 27 16.97 0.40 8.29
CA GLU A 27 17.91 -0.73 8.24
C GLU A 27 18.99 -0.61 9.30
N ASP A 28 19.58 0.57 9.46
CA ASP A 28 20.59 0.81 10.51
C ASP A 28 20.02 0.57 11.92
N LYS A 29 18.77 0.99 12.17
CA LYS A 29 18.09 0.73 13.45
C LYS A 29 17.83 -0.77 13.65
N ILE A 30 17.38 -1.47 12.61
CA ILE A 30 17.13 -2.91 12.63
C ILE A 30 18.44 -3.66 12.92
N TYR A 31 19.53 -3.31 12.23
CA TYR A 31 20.84 -3.96 12.42
C TYR A 31 21.45 -3.65 13.78
N LYS A 32 21.20 -2.48 14.36
CA LYS A 32 21.60 -2.18 15.75
C LYS A 32 20.93 -3.13 16.75
N ILE A 33 19.63 -3.41 16.56
CA ILE A 33 18.89 -4.31 17.46
C ILE A 33 19.32 -5.76 17.24
N SER A 34 19.43 -6.22 15.99
CA SER A 34 19.83 -7.59 15.67
C SER A 34 21.32 -7.87 15.91
N LYS A 35 22.14 -6.83 16.09
CA LYS A 35 23.61 -6.88 16.18
C LYS A 35 24.31 -7.55 14.99
N LYS A 36 23.60 -7.79 13.91
CA LYS A 36 24.11 -8.36 12.66
C LYS A 36 23.33 -7.87 11.44
N LYS A 37 24.01 -7.83 10.28
CA LYS A 37 23.36 -7.55 9.00
C LYS A 37 22.76 -8.83 8.43
N PHE A 38 21.58 -8.73 7.85
CA PHE A 38 20.85 -9.81 7.21
C PHE A 38 19.90 -9.25 6.13
N ASN A 39 19.34 -10.10 5.28
CA ASN A 39 18.34 -9.65 4.31
C ASN A 39 16.96 -9.55 4.97
N ILE A 40 16.52 -8.31 5.25
CA ILE A 40 15.22 -8.01 5.91
C ILE A 40 14.03 -8.48 5.06
N ALA A 41 14.17 -8.53 3.73
CA ALA A 41 13.16 -9.06 2.82
C ALA A 41 13.01 -10.59 2.93
N SER A 42 14.03 -11.31 3.38
CA SER A 42 14.00 -12.76 3.54
C SER A 42 13.20 -13.15 4.78
N THR A 43 12.03 -13.73 4.58
CA THR A 43 11.17 -14.23 5.67
C THR A 43 11.87 -15.26 6.55
N LYS A 44 12.78 -16.06 5.97
CA LYS A 44 13.58 -17.06 6.71
C LYS A 44 14.55 -16.36 7.65
N GLN A 45 15.44 -15.52 7.13
CA GLN A 45 16.43 -14.81 7.94
C GLN A 45 15.77 -13.90 9.00
N LEU A 46 14.71 -13.21 8.62
CA LEU A 46 13.94 -12.38 9.56
C LEU A 46 13.37 -13.24 10.69
N GLY A 47 12.84 -14.42 10.39
CA GLY A 47 12.31 -15.34 11.38
C GLY A 47 13.39 -15.87 12.33
N GLU A 48 14.55 -16.28 11.81
CA GLU A 48 15.70 -16.69 12.60
C GLU A 48 16.10 -15.60 13.60
N ILE A 49 16.24 -14.35 13.10
CA ILE A 49 16.55 -13.20 13.98
C ILE A 49 15.48 -12.98 15.06
N MET A 50 14.21 -12.99 14.68
CA MET A 50 13.12 -12.68 15.62
C MET A 50 12.95 -13.73 16.71
N TYR A 51 13.00 -15.00 16.33
CA TYR A 51 12.63 -16.10 17.22
C TYR A 51 13.83 -16.76 17.89
N GLU A 52 14.96 -16.89 17.21
CA GLU A 52 16.14 -17.58 17.73
C GLU A 52 17.12 -16.61 18.42
N ASP A 53 17.46 -15.48 17.76
CA ASP A 53 18.43 -14.56 18.30
C ASP A 53 17.83 -13.60 19.35
N LEU A 54 16.75 -12.91 18.97
CA LEU A 54 16.12 -11.90 19.82
C LEU A 54 15.08 -12.47 20.79
N LYS A 55 14.60 -13.70 20.57
CA LYS A 55 13.60 -14.39 21.40
C LYS A 55 12.36 -13.52 21.69
N ILE A 56 11.92 -12.75 20.71
CA ILE A 56 10.85 -11.76 20.86
C ILE A 56 9.52 -12.42 21.25
N ALA A 57 9.29 -13.66 20.81
CA ALA A 57 8.12 -14.45 21.14
C ALA A 57 8.44 -15.94 21.11
N SER A 58 7.55 -16.76 21.65
CA SER A 58 7.60 -18.20 21.44
C SER A 58 7.51 -18.53 19.94
N LEU A 59 8.27 -19.52 19.50
CA LEU A 59 8.33 -19.99 18.11
C LEU A 59 6.93 -20.18 17.52
N LYS A 60 6.53 -19.30 16.60
CA LYS A 60 5.33 -19.50 15.77
C LYS A 60 5.77 -19.95 14.38
N LYS A 61 5.38 -21.15 14.01
CA LYS A 61 5.59 -21.71 12.67
C LYS A 61 4.30 -21.64 11.86
N THR A 62 4.43 -21.43 10.56
CA THR A 62 3.34 -21.58 9.59
C THR A 62 2.96 -23.05 9.44
N LYS A 63 1.81 -23.34 8.81
CA LYS A 63 1.42 -24.72 8.46
C LYS A 63 2.48 -25.48 7.65
N LYS A 64 3.38 -24.78 6.95
CA LYS A 64 4.50 -25.32 6.18
C LYS A 64 5.82 -25.42 6.97
N GLY A 65 5.80 -25.20 8.28
CA GLY A 65 6.99 -25.28 9.14
C GLY A 65 7.93 -24.07 9.12
N SER A 66 7.66 -23.05 8.31
CA SER A 66 8.45 -21.81 8.24
C SER A 66 8.10 -20.86 9.39
N PHE A 67 9.00 -19.95 9.74
CA PHE A 67 8.72 -18.91 10.73
C PHE A 67 7.59 -17.98 10.29
N ALA A 68 6.69 -17.65 11.21
CA ALA A 68 5.56 -16.75 10.95
C ALA A 68 6.04 -15.28 11.03
N THR A 69 6.18 -14.64 9.88
CA THR A 69 6.60 -13.23 9.75
C THR A 69 5.59 -12.41 8.93
N SER A 70 4.30 -12.82 8.93
CA SER A 70 3.23 -12.08 8.26
C SER A 70 3.02 -10.71 8.91
N ALA A 71 2.36 -9.79 8.18
CA ALA A 71 2.07 -8.46 8.71
C ALA A 71 1.29 -8.54 10.03
N SER A 72 0.25 -9.38 10.11
CA SER A 72 -0.56 -9.56 11.32
C SER A 72 0.27 -10.01 12.53
N VAL A 73 1.21 -10.95 12.33
CA VAL A 73 2.10 -11.39 13.42
C VAL A 73 3.02 -10.28 13.89
N LEU A 74 3.58 -9.51 12.94
CA LEU A 74 4.44 -8.37 13.29
C LEU A 74 3.67 -7.25 13.97
N GLU A 75 2.44 -6.99 13.56
CA GLU A 75 1.53 -6.01 14.17
C GLU A 75 1.20 -6.40 15.62
N ASP A 76 0.84 -7.67 15.87
CA ASP A 76 0.60 -8.19 17.21
C ASP A 76 1.83 -8.01 18.12
N LEU A 77 3.02 -8.30 17.61
CA LEU A 77 4.26 -8.15 18.38
C LEU A 77 4.62 -6.68 18.60
N ALA A 78 4.39 -5.81 17.62
CA ALA A 78 4.60 -4.38 17.75
C ALA A 78 3.62 -3.76 18.78
N PHE A 79 2.36 -4.20 18.78
CA PHE A 79 1.35 -3.78 19.76
C PHE A 79 1.74 -4.15 21.18
N LYS A 80 2.44 -5.28 21.39
CA LYS A 80 3.03 -5.69 22.67
C LYS A 80 4.27 -4.91 23.07
N GLY A 81 4.62 -3.84 22.36
CA GLY A 81 5.73 -2.94 22.68
C GLY A 81 7.08 -3.34 22.07
N ASN A 82 7.13 -4.37 21.21
CA ASN A 82 8.39 -4.77 20.59
C ASN A 82 8.79 -3.82 19.45
N GLN A 83 9.92 -3.16 19.60
CA GLN A 83 10.41 -2.18 18.64
C GLN A 83 10.87 -2.82 17.31
N PHE A 84 11.49 -4.00 17.36
CA PHE A 84 12.02 -4.66 16.17
C PHE A 84 10.94 -4.99 15.13
N PRO A 85 9.82 -5.67 15.45
CA PRO A 85 8.71 -5.89 14.50
C PRO A 85 8.11 -4.59 13.96
N LYS A 86 8.01 -3.53 14.78
CA LYS A 86 7.54 -2.22 14.34
C LYS A 86 8.43 -1.64 13.24
N LEU A 87 9.75 -1.68 13.42
CA LEU A 87 10.72 -1.22 12.42
C LEU A 87 10.65 -2.06 11.13
N VAL A 88 10.45 -3.38 11.24
CA VAL A 88 10.29 -4.25 10.07
C VAL A 88 9.03 -3.91 9.29
N LEU A 89 7.91 -3.61 9.96
CA LEU A 89 6.68 -3.17 9.31
C LEU A 89 6.90 -1.84 8.57
N GLU A 90 7.54 -0.88 9.22
CA GLU A 90 7.88 0.42 8.62
C GLU A 90 8.79 0.24 7.39
N TRP A 91 9.83 -0.59 7.51
CA TRP A 91 10.72 -0.93 6.41
C TRP A 91 9.97 -1.52 5.22
N ARG A 92 9.10 -2.51 5.47
CA ARG A 92 8.28 -3.15 4.42
C ARG A 92 7.37 -2.15 3.73
N GLN A 93 6.74 -1.26 4.49
CA GLN A 93 5.86 -0.23 3.96
C GLN A 93 6.61 0.72 3.03
N ILE A 94 7.73 1.29 3.47
CA ILE A 94 8.51 2.24 2.67
C ILE A 94 9.12 1.54 1.45
N SER A 95 9.65 0.33 1.61
CA SER A 95 10.20 -0.47 0.50
C SER A 95 9.14 -0.76 -0.56
N LYS A 96 7.91 -1.10 -0.14
CA LYS A 96 6.78 -1.27 -1.07
C LYS A 96 6.45 0.03 -1.80
N LEU A 97 6.41 1.17 -1.10
CA LEU A 97 6.16 2.46 -1.72
C LEU A 97 7.23 2.82 -2.75
N LYS A 98 8.50 2.59 -2.42
CA LYS A 98 9.61 2.81 -3.33
C LYS A 98 9.50 1.92 -4.57
N ASN A 99 9.49 0.61 -4.38
CA ASN A 99 9.59 -0.35 -5.48
C ASN A 99 8.34 -0.39 -6.37
N THR A 100 7.14 -0.34 -5.76
CA THR A 100 5.88 -0.50 -6.50
C THR A 100 5.43 0.79 -7.17
N TYR A 101 5.79 1.96 -6.60
CA TYR A 101 5.28 3.24 -7.10
C TYR A 101 6.38 4.17 -7.56
N SER A 102 7.29 4.64 -6.67
CA SER A 102 8.24 5.68 -7.12
C SER A 102 9.21 5.20 -8.20
N ASP A 103 9.62 3.95 -8.17
CA ASP A 103 10.54 3.39 -9.17
C ASP A 103 9.76 2.82 -10.36
N SER A 104 8.82 1.90 -10.11
CA SER A 104 8.08 1.22 -11.15
C SER A 104 7.28 2.18 -12.05
N LEU A 105 6.65 3.23 -11.51
CA LEU A 105 5.92 4.18 -12.35
C LEU A 105 6.82 4.90 -13.36
N GLN A 106 8.07 5.16 -13.02
CA GLN A 106 9.03 5.78 -13.94
C GLN A 106 9.32 4.87 -15.14
N GLU A 107 9.42 3.56 -14.90
CA GLU A 107 9.67 2.55 -15.95
C GLU A 107 8.45 2.38 -16.88
N HIS A 108 7.25 2.65 -16.38
CA HIS A 108 6.00 2.54 -17.15
C HIS A 108 5.64 3.81 -17.93
N ILE A 109 6.47 4.86 -17.89
CA ILE A 109 6.23 6.06 -18.70
C ILE A 109 6.51 5.73 -20.16
N ASN A 110 5.47 5.73 -20.98
CA ASN A 110 5.60 5.49 -22.41
C ASN A 110 6.46 6.60 -23.05
N PRO A 111 7.53 6.26 -23.80
CA PRO A 111 8.46 7.25 -24.36
C PRO A 111 7.83 8.14 -25.44
N LYS A 112 6.75 7.70 -26.10
CA LYS A 112 6.04 8.47 -27.15
C LYS A 112 5.02 9.42 -26.53
N THR A 113 4.13 8.91 -25.66
CA THR A 113 3.04 9.70 -25.06
C THR A 113 3.47 10.49 -23.84
N LYS A 114 4.62 10.13 -23.21
CA LYS A 114 5.08 10.66 -21.92
C LYS A 114 4.07 10.47 -20.77
N ARG A 115 3.24 9.44 -20.88
CA ARG A 115 2.15 9.11 -19.94
C ARG A 115 2.25 7.65 -19.51
N VAL A 116 1.67 7.32 -18.39
CA VAL A 116 1.51 5.94 -17.91
C VAL A 116 0.18 5.42 -18.43
N HIS A 117 0.18 4.24 -19.04
CA HIS A 117 -0.99 3.56 -19.57
C HIS A 117 -1.16 2.24 -18.81
N THR A 118 -2.22 2.14 -18.03
CA THR A 118 -2.59 0.88 -17.36
C THR A 118 -3.51 0.07 -18.28
N SER A 119 -3.60 -1.21 -18.03
CA SER A 119 -4.61 -2.09 -18.62
C SER A 119 -5.71 -2.39 -17.61
N PHE A 120 -6.97 -2.31 -18.00
CA PHE A 120 -8.11 -2.64 -17.16
C PHE A 120 -8.70 -4.00 -17.52
N LEU A 121 -8.75 -4.88 -16.54
CA LEU A 121 -9.26 -6.24 -16.68
C LEU A 121 -10.69 -6.33 -16.12
N LEU A 122 -11.66 -6.60 -17.00
CA LEU A 122 -13.09 -6.59 -16.65
C LEU A 122 -13.55 -7.84 -15.89
N ALA A 123 -12.89 -8.99 -16.05
CA ALA A 123 -13.30 -10.28 -15.48
C ALA A 123 -12.22 -10.95 -14.65
N ALA A 124 -11.31 -10.16 -14.04
CA ALA A 124 -10.17 -10.71 -13.29
C ALA A 124 -10.45 -10.94 -11.81
N THR A 125 -11.58 -10.44 -11.29
CA THR A 125 -11.93 -10.58 -9.88
C THR A 125 -13.20 -11.41 -9.69
N THR A 126 -13.27 -12.20 -8.63
CA THR A 126 -14.47 -12.99 -8.28
C THR A 126 -15.67 -12.11 -7.88
N THR A 127 -15.41 -10.85 -7.52
CA THR A 127 -16.43 -9.88 -7.09
C THR A 127 -17.00 -9.06 -8.25
N GLY A 128 -16.51 -9.25 -9.49
CA GLY A 128 -16.92 -8.44 -10.64
C GLY A 128 -16.33 -7.03 -10.67
N ARG A 129 -15.42 -6.69 -9.72
CA ARG A 129 -14.74 -5.40 -9.74
C ARG A 129 -13.70 -5.33 -10.85
N LEU A 130 -13.48 -4.14 -11.39
CA LEU A 130 -12.41 -3.84 -12.32
C LEU A 130 -11.05 -4.06 -11.64
N ALA A 131 -10.10 -4.64 -12.35
CA ALA A 131 -8.71 -4.70 -11.92
C ALA A 131 -7.82 -3.89 -12.87
N SER A 132 -6.77 -3.30 -12.33
CA SER A 132 -5.76 -2.54 -13.07
C SER A 132 -4.41 -3.26 -13.00
N SER A 133 -3.73 -3.38 -14.17
CA SER A 133 -2.41 -4.02 -14.28
C SER A 133 -1.49 -3.24 -15.21
N ASP A 134 -0.22 -3.43 -15.05
CA ASP A 134 0.87 -2.95 -15.92
C ASP A 134 0.87 -1.43 -16.19
N PRO A 135 0.94 -0.58 -15.17
CA PRO A 135 1.02 -0.83 -13.74
C PRO A 135 -0.35 -0.85 -13.04
N ASN A 136 -0.43 -1.45 -11.82
CA ASN A 136 -1.63 -1.36 -11.01
C ASN A 136 -1.75 0.05 -10.39
N LEU A 137 -2.71 0.85 -10.86
CA LEU A 137 -2.98 2.21 -10.37
C LEU A 137 -4.10 2.27 -9.32
N GLN A 138 -4.84 1.17 -9.07
CA GLN A 138 -5.94 1.16 -8.11
C GLN A 138 -5.48 1.09 -6.65
N ASN A 139 -4.26 0.59 -6.39
CA ASN A 139 -3.74 0.38 -5.05
C ASN A 139 -2.79 1.48 -4.56
N ILE A 140 -2.84 2.67 -5.16
CA ILE A 140 -2.02 3.82 -4.73
C ILE A 140 -2.44 4.24 -3.32
N PRO A 141 -1.53 4.23 -2.33
CA PRO A 141 -1.89 4.52 -0.94
C PRO A 141 -2.46 5.93 -0.76
N ILE A 142 -3.41 6.07 0.18
CA ILE A 142 -4.06 7.35 0.48
C ILE A 142 -3.93 7.73 1.97
N LYS A 143 -3.77 6.74 2.86
CA LYS A 143 -3.85 6.97 4.31
C LYS A 143 -2.59 7.58 4.92
N THR A 144 -1.41 7.29 4.36
CA THR A 144 -0.12 7.76 4.89
C THR A 144 0.38 8.99 4.13
N GLU A 145 1.16 9.85 4.78
CA GLU A 145 1.77 11.02 4.13
C GLU A 145 2.67 10.63 2.95
N ASP A 146 3.48 9.57 3.10
CA ASP A 146 4.32 9.07 2.01
C ASP A 146 3.47 8.53 0.83
N GLY A 147 2.30 7.95 1.10
CA GLY A 147 1.34 7.55 0.08
C GLY A 147 0.70 8.74 -0.62
N LYS A 148 0.33 9.79 0.13
CA LYS A 148 -0.18 11.05 -0.43
C LYS A 148 0.88 11.72 -1.32
N ASP A 149 2.15 11.66 -0.94
CA ASP A 149 3.24 12.21 -1.77
C ASP A 149 3.32 11.50 -3.13
N ILE A 150 3.12 10.18 -3.20
CA ILE A 150 3.04 9.46 -4.49
C ILE A 150 1.90 10.01 -5.35
N ARG A 151 0.74 10.29 -4.77
CA ARG A 151 -0.40 10.85 -5.50
C ARG A 151 -0.11 12.21 -6.11
N LYS A 152 0.71 13.04 -5.47
CA LYS A 152 1.14 14.34 -6.00
C LYS A 152 1.96 14.23 -7.29
N SER A 153 2.51 13.04 -7.60
CA SER A 153 3.21 12.80 -8.87
C SER A 153 2.27 12.73 -10.07
N PHE A 154 0.97 12.49 -9.86
CA PHE A 154 -0.02 12.50 -10.91
C PHE A 154 -0.44 13.95 -11.18
N VAL A 155 -0.18 14.41 -12.39
CA VAL A 155 -0.36 15.82 -12.77
C VAL A 155 -1.20 15.94 -14.03
N SER A 156 -1.87 17.09 -14.20
CA SER A 156 -2.56 17.44 -15.43
C SER A 156 -1.60 18.04 -16.46
N GLU A 157 -2.01 18.07 -17.71
CA GLU A 157 -1.36 18.90 -18.72
C GLU A 157 -1.58 20.39 -18.41
N LYS A 158 -0.68 21.22 -18.94
CA LYS A 158 -0.79 22.69 -18.79
C LYS A 158 -2.16 23.18 -19.33
N GLY A 159 -2.86 23.94 -18.53
CA GLY A 159 -4.21 24.44 -18.87
C GLY A 159 -5.35 23.47 -18.50
N ASN A 160 -5.05 22.28 -17.99
CA ASN A 160 -6.03 21.31 -17.52
C ASN A 160 -5.97 21.13 -16.01
N ILE A 161 -7.03 20.53 -15.45
CA ILE A 161 -7.09 20.14 -14.04
C ILE A 161 -7.40 18.65 -13.93
N LEU A 162 -6.98 18.03 -12.85
CA LEU A 162 -7.43 16.68 -12.47
C LEU A 162 -8.70 16.81 -11.64
N ILE A 163 -9.74 16.10 -12.06
CA ILE A 163 -10.99 15.99 -11.31
C ILE A 163 -11.08 14.57 -10.77
N SER A 164 -11.30 14.43 -9.47
CA SER A 164 -11.61 13.15 -8.82
C SER A 164 -13.05 13.19 -8.34
N ALA A 165 -13.86 12.26 -8.81
CA ALA A 165 -15.23 12.08 -8.38
C ALA A 165 -15.44 10.62 -7.97
N ASP A 166 -16.05 10.42 -6.80
CA ASP A 166 -16.33 9.10 -6.26
C ASP A 166 -17.75 9.03 -5.71
N TYR A 167 -18.43 7.91 -5.95
CA TYR A 167 -19.74 7.68 -5.38
C TYR A 167 -19.61 7.30 -3.91
N ASN A 168 -20.15 8.14 -3.03
CA ASN A 168 -20.09 7.88 -1.61
C ASN A 168 -20.93 6.64 -1.24
N GLN A 169 -20.27 5.59 -0.74
CA GLN A 169 -20.87 4.37 -0.21
C GLN A 169 -21.87 3.69 -1.17
N ILE A 170 -21.55 3.63 -2.46
CA ILE A 170 -22.48 3.18 -3.49
C ILE A 170 -22.99 1.75 -3.26
N GLU A 171 -22.13 0.83 -2.81
CA GLU A 171 -22.52 -0.56 -2.55
C GLU A 171 -23.57 -0.64 -1.44
N MET A 172 -23.40 0.14 -0.35
CA MET A 172 -24.34 0.17 0.76
C MET A 172 -25.67 0.82 0.37
N ARG A 173 -25.63 1.82 -0.52
CA ARG A 173 -26.85 2.44 -1.08
C ARG A 173 -27.63 1.47 -1.93
N ILE A 174 -26.95 0.73 -2.81
CA ILE A 174 -27.57 -0.31 -3.63
C ILE A 174 -28.13 -1.41 -2.75
N LEU A 175 -27.39 -1.87 -1.73
CA LEU A 175 -27.85 -2.88 -0.79
C LEU A 175 -29.12 -2.41 -0.04
N ALA A 176 -29.13 -1.17 0.46
CA ALA A 176 -30.27 -0.60 1.15
C ALA A 176 -31.53 -0.58 0.27
N ASP A 177 -31.35 -0.34 -1.03
CA ASP A 177 -32.47 -0.30 -1.99
C ASP A 177 -32.95 -1.71 -2.35
N LEU A 178 -32.04 -2.60 -2.76
CA LEU A 178 -32.36 -3.96 -3.18
C LEU A 178 -32.96 -4.83 -2.05
N ALA A 179 -32.46 -4.66 -0.83
CA ALA A 179 -32.94 -5.40 0.35
C ALA A 179 -34.03 -4.68 1.12
N ASP A 180 -34.46 -3.51 0.66
CA ASP A 180 -35.51 -2.64 1.26
C ASP A 180 -35.26 -2.36 2.76
N VAL A 181 -33.98 -2.10 3.13
CA VAL A 181 -33.61 -1.81 4.52
C VAL A 181 -33.96 -0.36 4.85
N LYS A 182 -35.10 -0.16 5.51
CA LYS A 182 -35.67 1.18 5.80
C LYS A 182 -34.76 2.07 6.63
N GLU A 183 -34.07 1.50 7.61
CA GLU A 183 -33.12 2.21 8.49
C GLU A 183 -31.95 2.78 7.69
N LEU A 184 -31.37 1.99 6.77
CA LEU A 184 -30.28 2.46 5.90
C LEU A 184 -30.77 3.51 4.91
N LYS A 185 -31.95 3.32 4.28
CA LYS A 185 -32.56 4.32 3.38
C LYS A 185 -32.75 5.65 4.11
N LYS A 186 -33.28 5.59 5.33
CA LYS A 186 -33.47 6.79 6.16
C LYS A 186 -32.14 7.46 6.49
N ALA A 187 -31.15 6.69 6.97
CA ALA A 187 -29.83 7.22 7.30
C ALA A 187 -29.16 7.92 6.11
N PHE A 188 -29.27 7.36 4.90
CA PHE A 188 -28.76 8.00 3.68
C PHE A 188 -29.49 9.30 3.32
N ASN A 189 -30.81 9.34 3.49
CA ASN A 189 -31.60 10.56 3.26
C ASN A 189 -31.26 11.64 4.26
N ASP A 190 -31.01 11.26 5.51
CA ASP A 190 -30.61 12.17 6.60
C ASP A 190 -29.10 12.49 6.58
N GLN A 191 -28.37 12.07 5.57
CA GLN A 191 -26.90 12.26 5.40
C GLN A 191 -26.07 11.79 6.60
N GLN A 192 -26.53 10.78 7.31
CA GLN A 192 -25.82 10.20 8.46
C GLN A 192 -24.67 9.29 7.99
N ASP A 193 -23.60 9.22 8.78
CA ASP A 193 -22.52 8.26 8.55
C ASP A 193 -22.95 6.87 9.03
N ILE A 194 -23.10 5.94 8.07
CA ILE A 194 -23.54 4.56 8.35
C ILE A 194 -22.55 3.79 9.21
N HIS A 195 -21.27 4.19 9.24
CA HIS A 195 -20.27 3.54 10.10
C HIS A 195 -20.47 3.86 11.58
N SER A 196 -21.35 4.81 11.91
CA SER A 196 -21.72 5.17 13.29
C SER A 196 -23.08 4.60 13.72
N LEU A 197 -23.76 3.86 12.86
CA LEU A 197 -24.98 3.09 13.13
C LEU A 197 -24.63 1.67 13.52
#